data_0c150e9cfc6e6b727feb6bd268ce7092
#
_entry.id   0c150e9cfc6e6b727feb6bd268ce7092
#
_cell.length_a   1.000
_cell.length_b   1.000
_cell.length_c   1.000
_cell.angle_alpha   90.00
_cell.angle_beta   90.00
_cell.angle_gamma   90.00
#
_symmetry.space_group_name_H-M   'P 1'
#
loop_
_entity.id
_entity.type
_entity.pdbx_description
1 polymer ?
#
loop_
_entity_poly.entity_id
_entity_poly.type
_entity_poly.pdbx_seq_one_letter_code
_entity_poly.pdbx_strand_id
1 'polypeptide(L)'
;MTVQRCKIIVLLFALVIGGAMFLTPRSSASGGDSVLDDQLSALLGQHGFTGKVGSSLEQRLGRKIDNQLAELGKSAFHDSLLGLANDNSCAGCHAAPAGFGDTQSIAIGVDNNDIVGPDRTGPRNQRRAPMVINNAFFPALMWNSRFNSVSGDPFNNSAGFQFPFPEGFSLSGLPHLLTAQAFIPVTERPEMAGFHPSLPGTNDGIRDEVVARLNANAEYRKLFGRIFREVKDGAPITYEMLARAIAEFEFTLTFANAPIDQFARGQRNAMTNDEKRGALIFFGSGNCVSCHAVSGQSNEMFSDFKMHVAGIPQIAPSVTNVTFDGPGANEDFGLEQVTGNPNDRYAFRTSPLRNLALQPTFFHNGAFTRLEDAVRYHLDAVGSAANYNPAQAGLDADLQGAQGPIAPVLARISPQLATPVALSNAEFQQLIAFLHGGLQDPRATPENLRKQIPKSLPSGRPLALFQ
;
A
#
# COMPACT_ATOMS: atom_id res chain seq x y z
N MET A 1 -66.83 -30.43 0.38
CA MET A 1 -65.55 -31.15 0.21
C MET A 1 -64.46 -30.11 0.12
N THR A 2 -63.82 -29.85 1.23
CA THR A 2 -62.79 -28.78 1.39
C THR A 2 -61.42 -29.44 1.34
N VAL A 3 -60.61 -29.13 0.34
CA VAL A 3 -59.25 -29.64 0.19
C VAL A 3 -58.29 -28.65 0.83
N GLN A 4 -57.71 -29.06 1.95
CA GLN A 4 -56.71 -28.32 2.70
C GLN A 4 -55.34 -28.55 2.06
N ARG A 5 -54.73 -27.46 1.53
CA ARG A 5 -53.35 -27.49 0.99
C ARG A 5 -52.34 -27.30 2.12
N CYS A 6 -51.56 -28.33 2.37
CA CYS A 6 -50.43 -28.34 3.28
C CYS A 6 -49.24 -27.60 2.60
N LYS A 7 -48.76 -26.48 3.18
CA LYS A 7 -47.53 -25.81 2.77
C LYS A 7 -46.38 -26.40 3.56
N ILE A 8 -45.51 -27.11 2.87
CA ILE A 8 -44.21 -27.55 3.41
C ILE A 8 -43.25 -26.35 3.30
N ILE A 9 -42.84 -25.81 4.45
CA ILE A 9 -41.77 -24.82 4.55
C ILE A 9 -40.45 -25.59 4.65
N VAL A 10 -39.64 -25.56 3.61
CA VAL A 10 -38.26 -26.06 3.64
C VAL A 10 -37.40 -24.92 4.17
N LEU A 11 -36.95 -25.03 5.42
CA LEU A 11 -35.91 -24.17 5.97
C LEU A 11 -34.56 -24.67 5.44
N LEU A 12 -33.96 -23.92 4.51
CA LEU A 12 -32.57 -24.06 4.14
C LEU A 12 -31.73 -23.36 5.23
N PHE A 13 -31.07 -24.14 6.08
CA PHE A 13 -29.98 -23.64 6.92
C PHE A 13 -28.76 -23.46 6.03
N ALA A 14 -28.46 -22.22 5.69
CA ALA A 14 -27.14 -21.85 5.16
C ALA A 14 -26.13 -21.85 6.32
N LEU A 15 -25.28 -22.87 6.36
CA LEU A 15 -24.11 -22.89 7.25
C LEU A 15 -23.10 -21.87 6.75
N VAL A 16 -23.15 -20.67 7.28
CA VAL A 16 -22.05 -19.69 7.12
C VAL A 16 -20.92 -20.18 8.04
N ILE A 17 -19.93 -20.85 7.46
CA ILE A 17 -18.66 -21.11 8.14
C ILE A 17 -17.87 -19.79 8.09
N GLY A 18 -18.19 -18.88 8.99
CA GLY A 18 -17.36 -17.76 9.30
C GLY A 18 -16.07 -18.26 9.94
N GLY A 19 -14.97 -18.23 9.19
CA GLY A 19 -13.63 -18.43 9.73
C GLY A 19 -13.31 -17.31 10.73
N ALA A 20 -13.73 -17.48 11.99
CA ALA A 20 -13.27 -16.65 13.08
C ALA A 20 -11.76 -16.89 13.21
N MET A 21 -10.94 -15.95 12.75
CA MET A 21 -9.54 -15.86 13.13
C MET A 21 -9.52 -15.66 14.64
N PHE A 22 -9.32 -16.75 15.40
CA PHE A 22 -9.04 -16.64 16.82
C PHE A 22 -7.66 -15.95 16.96
N LEU A 23 -7.69 -14.66 17.30
CA LEU A 23 -6.57 -14.00 17.92
C LEU A 23 -6.28 -14.74 19.22
N THR A 24 -5.38 -15.71 19.18
CA THR A 24 -4.86 -16.30 20.42
C THR A 24 -4.25 -15.18 21.23
N PRO A 25 -4.63 -15.03 22.53
CA PRO A 25 -3.99 -14.05 23.37
C PRO A 25 -2.49 -14.33 23.37
N ARG A 26 -1.67 -13.30 23.13
CA ARG A 26 -0.21 -13.37 23.26
C ARG A 26 0.10 -14.00 24.62
N SER A 27 0.61 -15.21 24.64
CA SER A 27 1.12 -15.81 25.88
C SER A 27 2.26 -14.90 26.37
N SER A 28 2.14 -14.40 27.60
CA SER A 28 3.19 -13.65 28.26
C SER A 28 4.48 -14.46 28.20
N ALA A 29 5.55 -13.86 27.62
CA ALA A 29 6.84 -14.47 27.47
C ALA A 29 7.36 -14.93 28.85
N SER A 30 7.44 -16.24 29.07
CA SER A 30 8.24 -16.82 30.15
C SER A 30 9.69 -16.43 29.91
N GLY A 31 10.44 -16.06 30.93
CA GLY A 31 11.78 -15.49 30.96
C GLY A 31 12.63 -15.85 29.74
N GLY A 32 13.04 -14.81 28.99
CA GLY A 32 13.62 -14.94 27.65
C GLY A 32 14.79 -15.89 27.61
N ASP A 33 14.90 -16.64 26.51
CA ASP A 33 16.10 -17.40 26.14
C ASP A 33 17.20 -16.37 25.84
N SER A 34 18.09 -16.13 26.80
CA SER A 34 19.12 -15.09 26.70
C SER A 34 20.06 -15.31 25.49
N VAL A 35 20.27 -16.55 25.09
CA VAL A 35 21.11 -16.92 23.94
C VAL A 35 20.40 -16.47 22.64
N LEU A 36 19.12 -16.74 22.52
CA LEU A 36 18.31 -16.31 21.36
C LEU A 36 18.26 -14.78 21.25
N ASP A 37 18.10 -14.09 22.38
CA ASP A 37 18.08 -12.63 22.44
C ASP A 37 19.41 -12.01 22.01
N ASP A 38 20.54 -12.60 22.47
CA ASP A 38 21.88 -12.12 22.12
C ASP A 38 22.19 -12.38 20.63
N GLN A 39 21.79 -13.54 20.10
CA GLN A 39 21.93 -13.87 18.67
C GLN A 39 21.15 -12.87 17.80
N LEU A 40 19.89 -12.62 18.12
CA LEU A 40 19.07 -11.68 17.34
C LEU A 40 19.61 -10.25 17.47
N SER A 41 20.00 -9.80 18.66
CA SER A 41 20.57 -8.47 18.88
C SER A 41 21.86 -8.27 18.05
N ALA A 42 22.74 -9.26 18.03
CA ALA A 42 23.98 -9.22 17.25
C ALA A 42 23.66 -9.12 15.73
N LEU A 43 22.70 -9.92 15.26
CA LEU A 43 22.30 -9.95 13.84
C LEU A 43 21.65 -8.62 13.41
N LEU A 44 20.75 -8.06 14.21
CA LEU A 44 20.15 -6.74 13.94
C LEU A 44 21.22 -5.64 13.90
N GLY A 45 22.21 -5.69 14.82
CA GLY A 45 23.35 -4.79 14.82
C GLY A 45 24.21 -4.90 13.57
N GLN A 46 24.48 -6.12 13.07
CA GLN A 46 25.20 -6.35 11.81
C GLN A 46 24.49 -5.73 10.60
N HIS A 47 23.17 -5.76 10.59
CA HIS A 47 22.36 -5.13 9.54
C HIS A 47 22.08 -3.63 9.78
N GLY A 48 22.59 -3.03 10.86
CA GLY A 48 22.41 -1.64 11.19
C GLY A 48 20.96 -1.26 11.56
N PHE A 49 20.16 -2.25 12.03
CA PHE A 49 18.78 -2.01 12.44
C PHE A 49 18.75 -1.44 13.86
N THR A 50 18.13 -0.28 14.04
CA THR A 50 18.11 0.45 15.33
C THR A 50 16.73 0.45 16.00
N GLY A 51 15.65 0.24 15.24
CA GLY A 51 14.26 0.35 15.68
C GLY A 51 13.84 1.77 16.04
N LYS A 52 14.54 2.80 15.55
CA LYS A 52 14.31 4.21 15.90
C LYS A 52 13.68 5.04 14.78
N VAL A 53 13.49 4.47 13.61
CA VAL A 53 13.05 5.24 12.42
C VAL A 53 11.76 6.02 12.68
N GLY A 54 10.75 5.42 13.32
CA GLY A 54 9.48 6.10 13.59
C GLY A 54 9.62 7.38 14.42
N SER A 55 10.58 7.42 15.34
CA SER A 55 10.86 8.62 16.16
C SER A 55 11.71 9.68 15.46
N SER A 56 12.24 9.37 14.28
CA SER A 56 13.09 10.30 13.52
C SER A 56 12.29 11.25 12.61
N LEU A 57 10.98 11.04 12.42
CA LEU A 57 10.19 11.74 11.41
C LEU A 57 10.26 13.28 11.56
N GLU A 58 9.88 13.81 12.71
CA GLU A 58 9.86 15.27 12.92
C GLU A 58 11.26 15.89 12.85
N GLN A 59 12.28 15.18 13.34
CA GLN A 59 13.67 15.60 13.19
C GLN A 59 14.07 15.70 11.71
N ARG A 60 13.70 14.70 10.89
CA ARG A 60 14.01 14.69 9.44
C ARG A 60 13.20 15.74 8.68
N LEU A 61 11.95 15.99 9.07
CA LEU A 61 11.15 17.09 8.54
C LEU A 61 11.69 18.47 8.94
N GLY A 62 12.56 18.56 9.97
CA GLY A 62 13.03 19.81 10.54
C GLY A 62 11.94 20.61 11.28
N ARG A 63 10.79 20.02 11.53
CA ARG A 63 9.62 20.62 12.18
C ARG A 63 8.69 19.57 12.79
N LYS A 64 7.79 20.02 13.63
CA LYS A 64 6.67 19.18 14.08
C LYS A 64 5.61 19.05 12.98
N ILE A 65 4.83 17.97 13.06
CA ILE A 65 3.63 17.79 12.25
C ILE A 65 2.61 18.86 12.64
N ASP A 66 2.05 19.55 11.64
CA ASP A 66 0.95 20.50 11.83
C ASP A 66 -0.38 19.74 11.86
N ASN A 67 -0.91 19.56 13.07
CA ASN A 67 -2.17 18.83 13.26
C ASN A 67 -3.37 19.47 12.54
N GLN A 68 -3.41 20.81 12.38
CA GLN A 68 -4.52 21.46 11.70
C GLN A 68 -4.44 21.20 10.18
N LEU A 69 -3.25 21.28 9.63
CA LEU A 69 -3.00 20.95 8.22
C LEU A 69 -3.25 19.46 7.95
N ALA A 70 -2.86 18.58 8.88
CA ALA A 70 -3.11 17.14 8.76
C ALA A 70 -4.61 16.80 8.81
N GLU A 71 -5.41 17.44 9.66
CA GLU A 71 -6.87 17.24 9.68
C GLU A 71 -7.55 17.75 8.41
N LEU A 72 -7.05 18.85 7.81
CA LEU A 72 -7.49 19.31 6.51
C LEU A 72 -7.14 18.28 5.42
N GLY A 73 -5.91 17.77 5.43
CA GLY A 73 -5.46 16.72 4.52
C GLY A 73 -6.25 15.42 4.65
N LYS A 74 -6.57 15.02 5.88
CA LYS A 74 -7.44 13.87 6.15
C LYS A 74 -8.81 14.05 5.51
N SER A 75 -9.41 15.21 5.65
CA SER A 75 -10.69 15.52 5.02
C SER A 75 -10.60 15.45 3.50
N ALA A 76 -9.58 16.05 2.91
CA ALA A 76 -9.33 16.03 1.47
C ALA A 76 -9.08 14.60 0.95
N PHE A 77 -8.31 13.80 1.66
CA PHE A 77 -7.99 12.40 1.31
C PHE A 77 -9.25 11.52 1.19
N HIS A 78 -10.31 11.82 1.94
CA HIS A 78 -11.57 11.08 1.94
C HIS A 78 -12.67 11.71 1.07
N ASP A 79 -12.44 12.90 0.50
CA ASP A 79 -13.48 13.65 -0.18
C ASP A 79 -13.49 13.42 -1.69
N SER A 80 -14.57 12.87 -2.22
CA SER A 80 -14.76 12.68 -3.66
C SER A 80 -14.89 13.97 -4.46
N LEU A 81 -14.89 15.14 -3.81
CA LEU A 81 -14.81 16.45 -4.49
C LEU A 81 -13.53 16.58 -5.32
N LEU A 82 -12.44 15.90 -4.90
CA LEU A 82 -11.16 15.94 -5.60
C LEU A 82 -11.12 15.05 -6.85
N GLY A 83 -11.99 14.05 -6.95
CA GLY A 83 -12.15 13.22 -8.14
C GLY A 83 -13.10 13.88 -9.14
N LEU A 84 -12.67 14.11 -10.38
CA LEU A 84 -13.53 14.76 -11.37
C LEU A 84 -14.69 13.85 -11.82
N ALA A 85 -14.56 12.54 -11.69
CA ALA A 85 -15.65 11.57 -11.84
C ALA A 85 -16.70 11.67 -10.73
N ASN A 86 -16.38 12.30 -9.59
CA ASN A 86 -17.25 12.50 -8.42
C ASN A 86 -17.61 11.23 -7.62
N ASP A 87 -17.01 10.11 -7.91
CA ASP A 87 -17.33 8.78 -7.36
C ASP A 87 -16.15 8.16 -6.60
N ASN A 88 -14.97 8.78 -6.63
CA ASN A 88 -13.81 8.26 -5.95
C ASN A 88 -13.02 9.33 -5.20
N SER A 89 -12.31 8.89 -4.15
CA SER A 89 -11.35 9.67 -3.36
C SER A 89 -10.08 8.84 -3.15
N CYS A 90 -9.02 9.42 -2.59
CA CYS A 90 -7.83 8.65 -2.24
C CYS A 90 -8.18 7.45 -1.34
N ALA A 91 -9.07 7.66 -0.35
CA ALA A 91 -9.52 6.62 0.58
C ALA A 91 -10.32 5.49 -0.10
N GLY A 92 -10.80 5.68 -1.34
CA GLY A 92 -11.49 4.64 -2.09
C GLY A 92 -10.60 3.44 -2.44
N CYS A 93 -9.33 3.71 -2.76
CA CYS A 93 -8.31 2.70 -3.03
C CYS A 93 -7.33 2.51 -1.86
N HIS A 94 -7.20 3.53 -1.00
CA HIS A 94 -6.33 3.53 0.18
C HIS A 94 -7.18 3.44 1.46
N ALA A 95 -7.75 2.25 1.69
CA ALA A 95 -8.68 2.00 2.79
C ALA A 95 -7.98 1.98 4.15
N ALA A 96 -8.47 2.78 5.09
CA ALA A 96 -7.88 2.88 6.43
C ALA A 96 -7.73 1.52 7.15
N PRO A 97 -8.74 0.61 7.18
CA PRO A 97 -8.59 -0.69 7.85
C PRO A 97 -7.51 -1.59 7.26
N ALA A 98 -7.19 -1.42 5.97
CA ALA A 98 -6.14 -2.14 5.26
C ALA A 98 -4.78 -1.41 5.27
N GLY A 99 -4.49 -0.63 6.32
CA GLY A 99 -3.25 0.14 6.41
C GLY A 99 -3.15 1.25 5.36
N PHE A 100 -4.28 1.81 4.96
CA PHE A 100 -4.36 2.73 3.83
C PHE A 100 -3.78 2.13 2.53
N GLY A 101 -4.05 0.85 2.32
CA GLY A 101 -3.79 0.12 1.09
C GLY A 101 -5.09 -0.40 0.50
N ASP A 102 -4.96 -1.16 -0.58
CA ASP A 102 -6.11 -1.76 -1.25
C ASP A 102 -6.78 -2.84 -0.40
N THR A 103 -8.08 -2.97 -0.56
CA THR A 103 -8.87 -4.07 0.04
C THR A 103 -9.03 -5.26 -0.89
N GLN A 104 -8.53 -5.16 -2.13
CA GLN A 104 -8.69 -6.15 -3.19
C GLN A 104 -7.37 -6.40 -3.94
N SER A 105 -7.36 -7.36 -4.86
CA SER A 105 -6.18 -7.75 -5.63
C SER A 105 -5.72 -6.63 -6.58
N ILE A 106 -6.56 -6.18 -7.48
CA ILE A 106 -6.31 -5.03 -8.36
C ILE A 106 -7.31 -3.93 -8.02
N ALA A 107 -6.83 -2.70 -7.89
CA ALA A 107 -7.62 -1.56 -7.46
C ALA A 107 -8.80 -1.28 -8.39
N ILE A 108 -9.91 -0.85 -7.80
CA ILE A 108 -11.08 -0.31 -8.50
C ILE A 108 -11.13 1.18 -8.21
N GLY A 109 -10.97 2.00 -9.25
CA GLY A 109 -10.96 3.45 -9.16
C GLY A 109 -12.33 4.06 -9.40
N VAL A 110 -12.50 4.74 -10.54
CA VAL A 110 -13.76 5.37 -10.98
C VAL A 110 -14.79 4.33 -11.46
N ASP A 111 -16.03 4.74 -11.66
CA ASP A 111 -17.16 3.88 -12.06
C ASP A 111 -17.42 2.74 -11.06
N ASN A 112 -17.27 3.02 -9.78
CA ASN A 112 -17.41 2.08 -8.68
C ASN A 112 -18.79 2.20 -8.00
N ASN A 113 -19.06 1.32 -7.03
CA ASN A 113 -20.32 1.23 -6.30
C ASN A 113 -20.35 1.99 -4.95
N ASP A 114 -19.47 2.98 -4.75
CA ASP A 114 -19.34 3.78 -3.51
C ASP A 114 -19.01 2.98 -2.24
N ILE A 115 -18.59 1.71 -2.38
CA ILE A 115 -18.12 0.87 -1.28
C ILE A 115 -16.59 0.91 -1.22
N VAL A 116 -16.03 0.93 -0.01
CA VAL A 116 -14.61 0.75 0.28
C VAL A 116 -14.48 -0.50 1.15
N GLY A 117 -14.04 -1.58 0.55
CA GLY A 117 -14.01 -2.88 1.22
C GLY A 117 -14.05 -4.04 0.23
N PRO A 118 -14.22 -5.28 0.73
CA PRO A 118 -14.24 -6.47 -0.12
C PRO A 118 -15.38 -6.49 -1.14
N ASP A 119 -16.50 -5.80 -0.86
CA ASP A 119 -17.65 -5.74 -1.77
C ASP A 119 -17.58 -4.57 -2.77
N ARG A 120 -16.42 -3.90 -2.90
CA ARG A 120 -16.22 -2.87 -3.92
C ARG A 120 -16.24 -3.51 -5.31
N THR A 121 -17.07 -2.96 -6.21
CA THR A 121 -17.21 -3.41 -7.60
C THR A 121 -17.02 -2.26 -8.57
N GLY A 122 -16.55 -2.56 -9.78
CA GLY A 122 -16.27 -1.61 -10.86
C GLY A 122 -15.15 -2.08 -11.76
N PRO A 123 -14.78 -1.32 -12.80
CA PRO A 123 -13.64 -1.62 -13.63
C PRO A 123 -12.33 -1.55 -12.85
N ARG A 124 -11.45 -2.52 -13.06
CA ARG A 124 -10.18 -2.56 -12.35
C ARG A 124 -9.09 -1.77 -13.08
N ASN A 125 -8.15 -1.27 -12.29
CA ASN A 125 -6.91 -0.68 -12.76
C ASN A 125 -5.91 -1.77 -13.21
N GLN A 126 -4.62 -1.43 -13.30
CA GLN A 126 -3.58 -2.40 -13.65
C GLN A 126 -2.98 -3.08 -12.41
N ARG A 127 -2.93 -2.38 -11.29
CA ARG A 127 -2.27 -2.80 -10.05
C ARG A 127 -3.12 -2.47 -8.84
N ARG A 128 -2.82 -3.13 -7.74
CA ARG A 128 -3.41 -2.75 -6.44
C ARG A 128 -2.81 -1.44 -5.92
N ALA A 129 -3.56 -0.70 -5.12
CA ALA A 129 -3.05 0.45 -4.41
C ALA A 129 -2.08 0.02 -3.29
N PRO A 130 -0.83 0.52 -3.26
CA PRO A 130 0.11 0.20 -2.21
C PRO A 130 -0.32 0.81 -0.87
N MET A 131 0.17 0.24 0.22
CA MET A 131 -0.06 0.76 1.57
C MET A 131 0.63 2.12 1.76
N VAL A 132 -0.11 3.09 2.33
CA VAL A 132 0.38 4.46 2.61
C VAL A 132 1.05 4.57 3.98
N ILE A 133 0.77 3.67 4.92
CA ILE A 133 1.43 3.67 6.23
C ILE A 133 2.96 3.69 6.06
N ASN A 134 3.62 4.61 6.77
CA ASN A 134 5.07 4.80 6.76
C ASN A 134 5.68 5.30 5.43
N ASN A 135 4.87 5.69 4.44
CA ASN A 135 5.38 6.15 3.14
C ASN A 135 6.24 7.43 3.23
N ALA A 136 6.17 8.17 4.34
CA ALA A 136 7.09 9.28 4.63
C ALA A 136 8.57 8.89 4.52
N PHE A 137 8.90 7.62 4.76
CA PHE A 137 10.27 7.12 4.72
C PHE A 137 10.66 6.46 3.39
N PHE A 138 9.76 6.43 2.40
CA PHE A 138 10.00 5.71 1.14
C PHE A 138 10.70 6.62 0.13
N PRO A 139 11.92 6.28 -0.33
CA PRO A 139 12.62 7.05 -1.36
C PRO A 139 12.02 6.87 -2.77
N ALA A 140 11.23 5.80 -2.95
CA ALA A 140 10.56 5.48 -4.20
C ALA A 140 9.13 5.01 -3.94
N LEU A 141 8.19 5.54 -4.72
CA LEU A 141 6.75 5.28 -4.62
C LEU A 141 6.25 4.58 -5.88
N MET A 142 5.04 4.03 -5.82
CA MET A 142 4.40 3.18 -6.81
C MET A 142 5.14 1.85 -7.04
N TRP A 143 4.46 0.87 -7.60
CA TRP A 143 5.02 -0.46 -7.84
C TRP A 143 6.14 -0.48 -8.89
N ASN A 144 6.04 0.38 -9.90
CA ASN A 144 7.06 0.54 -10.95
C ASN A 144 8.05 1.66 -10.68
N SER A 145 8.09 2.19 -9.44
CA SER A 145 9.04 3.25 -9.02
C SER A 145 8.99 4.54 -9.85
N ARG A 146 7.83 4.84 -10.46
CA ARG A 146 7.69 6.01 -11.34
C ARG A 146 7.86 7.35 -10.62
N PHE A 147 7.73 7.38 -9.27
CA PHE A 147 8.01 8.56 -8.45
C PHE A 147 9.11 8.24 -7.46
N ASN A 148 10.22 8.97 -7.54
CA ASN A 148 11.33 8.75 -6.62
C ASN A 148 12.08 10.04 -6.32
N SER A 149 12.77 10.03 -5.18
CA SER A 149 13.73 11.05 -4.82
C SER A 149 15.05 10.76 -5.53
N VAL A 150 15.56 11.71 -6.32
CA VAL A 150 16.83 11.55 -7.06
C VAL A 150 18.00 11.40 -6.08
N SER A 151 17.93 12.03 -4.91
CA SER A 151 18.92 11.85 -3.82
C SER A 151 18.87 10.48 -3.16
N GLY A 152 17.79 9.71 -3.36
CA GLY A 152 17.50 8.48 -2.60
C GLY A 152 17.00 8.73 -1.17
N ASP A 153 16.73 9.98 -0.81
CA ASP A 153 16.16 10.37 0.48
C ASP A 153 14.89 11.22 0.26
N PRO A 154 13.70 10.77 0.69
CA PRO A 154 12.45 11.49 0.49
C PRO A 154 12.38 12.85 1.18
N PHE A 155 13.26 13.10 2.16
CA PHE A 155 13.38 14.37 2.89
C PHE A 155 14.40 15.34 2.26
N ASN A 156 15.17 14.89 1.26
CA ASN A 156 16.19 15.69 0.59
C ASN A 156 15.85 15.92 -0.87
N ASN A 157 15.30 17.10 -1.17
CA ASN A 157 14.94 17.52 -2.53
C ASN A 157 16.08 18.30 -3.25
N SER A 158 17.31 18.28 -2.76
CA SER A 158 18.40 19.05 -3.36
C SER A 158 18.72 18.64 -4.81
N ALA A 159 18.49 17.37 -5.16
CA ALA A 159 18.63 16.81 -6.50
C ALA A 159 17.31 16.72 -7.28
N GLY A 160 16.19 17.13 -6.66
CA GLY A 160 14.84 17.03 -7.23
C GLY A 160 14.18 15.67 -7.01
N PHE A 161 12.96 15.57 -7.55
CA PHE A 161 12.17 14.36 -7.61
C PHE A 161 12.02 13.94 -9.07
N GLN A 162 12.00 12.62 -9.34
CA GLN A 162 11.77 12.09 -10.67
C GLN A 162 10.31 11.69 -10.83
N PHE A 163 9.70 12.15 -11.93
CA PHE A 163 8.35 11.81 -12.36
C PHE A 163 8.39 11.45 -13.85
N PRO A 164 7.55 10.49 -14.31
CA PRO A 164 7.48 10.17 -15.74
C PRO A 164 6.77 11.28 -16.54
N PHE A 165 7.06 11.34 -17.83
CA PHE A 165 6.27 12.09 -18.80
C PHE A 165 4.79 11.63 -18.73
N PRO A 166 3.78 12.53 -18.82
CA PRO A 166 3.89 13.95 -19.22
C PRO A 166 4.11 14.93 -18.05
N GLU A 167 4.34 14.45 -16.85
CA GLU A 167 4.50 15.30 -15.66
C GLU A 167 5.85 16.02 -15.58
N GLY A 168 6.62 16.07 -16.65
CA GLY A 168 7.99 16.59 -16.77
C GLY A 168 8.25 18.02 -16.29
N PHE A 169 7.44 18.54 -15.37
CA PHE A 169 7.67 19.79 -14.66
C PHE A 169 8.49 19.56 -13.40
N SER A 170 9.33 20.54 -13.09
CA SER A 170 10.12 20.52 -11.87
C SER A 170 9.24 20.81 -10.67
N LEU A 171 9.08 19.82 -9.79
CA LEU A 171 8.55 20.02 -8.45
C LEU A 171 9.70 20.41 -7.48
N SER A 172 10.75 21.02 -8.01
CA SER A 172 11.85 21.56 -7.23
C SER A 172 11.33 22.65 -6.29
N GLY A 173 11.73 22.59 -5.03
CA GLY A 173 11.21 23.50 -4.00
C GLY A 173 10.12 22.90 -3.12
N LEU A 174 9.48 21.80 -3.53
CA LEU A 174 8.60 21.05 -2.62
C LEU A 174 9.46 20.34 -1.55
N PRO A 175 9.00 20.35 -0.28
CA PRO A 175 9.85 19.93 0.84
C PRO A 175 10.03 18.42 0.96
N HIS A 176 9.16 17.61 0.34
CA HIS A 176 9.12 16.17 0.53
C HIS A 176 8.53 15.45 -0.69
N LEU A 177 8.94 14.20 -0.94
CA LEU A 177 8.46 13.38 -2.05
C LEU A 177 6.92 13.19 -2.02
N LEU A 178 6.30 13.04 -0.84
CA LEU A 178 4.85 12.90 -0.72
C LEU A 178 4.10 14.15 -1.19
N THR A 179 4.63 15.33 -0.90
CA THR A 179 4.03 16.59 -1.39
C THR A 179 4.02 16.63 -2.92
N ALA A 180 5.12 16.19 -3.54
CA ALA A 180 5.20 16.10 -5.00
C ALA A 180 4.25 15.01 -5.55
N GLN A 181 4.20 13.83 -4.92
CA GLN A 181 3.35 12.72 -5.37
C GLN A 181 1.86 13.10 -5.32
N ALA A 182 1.42 13.89 -4.34
CA ALA A 182 0.02 14.32 -4.23
C ALA A 182 -0.52 15.12 -5.44
N PHE A 183 0.37 15.59 -6.34
CA PHE A 183 -0.03 16.22 -7.60
C PHE A 183 -0.57 15.23 -8.65
N ILE A 184 -0.38 13.92 -8.47
CA ILE A 184 -0.56 12.93 -9.53
C ILE A 184 -1.92 12.22 -9.47
N PRO A 185 -2.40 11.64 -8.36
CA PRO A 185 -3.57 10.75 -8.37
C PRO A 185 -4.84 11.38 -8.95
N VAL A 186 -5.04 12.67 -8.71
CA VAL A 186 -6.23 13.39 -9.23
C VAL A 186 -6.24 13.48 -10.76
N THR A 187 -5.09 13.38 -11.42
CA THR A 187 -4.96 13.45 -12.87
C THR A 187 -5.10 12.09 -13.56
N GLU A 188 -4.97 11.00 -12.78
CA GLU A 188 -5.09 9.64 -13.30
C GLU A 188 -6.55 9.31 -13.62
N ARG A 189 -6.82 9.07 -14.89
CA ARG A 189 -8.20 8.88 -15.37
C ARG A 189 -8.89 7.66 -14.75
N PRO A 190 -8.26 6.46 -14.69
CA PRO A 190 -8.89 5.29 -14.10
C PRO A 190 -8.99 5.38 -12.57
N GLU A 191 -8.20 6.26 -11.93
CA GLU A 191 -8.17 6.37 -10.47
C GLU A 191 -9.18 7.41 -9.96
N MET A 192 -9.15 8.64 -10.50
CA MET A 192 -9.91 9.77 -9.94
C MET A 192 -10.52 10.72 -10.98
N ALA A 193 -9.84 10.98 -12.12
CA ALA A 193 -10.31 11.97 -13.07
C ALA A 193 -11.53 11.47 -13.87
N GLY A 194 -11.58 10.19 -14.23
CA GLY A 194 -12.61 9.62 -15.08
C GLY A 194 -12.40 9.88 -16.57
N PHE A 195 -13.40 9.51 -17.36
CA PHE A 195 -13.33 9.48 -18.82
C PHE A 195 -14.35 10.38 -19.51
N HIS A 196 -15.01 11.27 -18.77
CA HIS A 196 -16.02 12.14 -19.34
C HIS A 196 -15.42 13.06 -20.42
N PRO A 197 -16.08 13.23 -21.60
CA PRO A 197 -15.54 14.01 -22.72
C PRO A 197 -15.30 15.51 -22.43
N SER A 198 -15.98 16.09 -21.43
CA SER A 198 -15.79 17.49 -21.03
C SER A 198 -14.60 17.73 -20.09
N LEU A 199 -13.88 16.68 -19.69
CA LEU A 199 -12.71 16.83 -18.82
C LEU A 199 -11.59 17.57 -19.55
N PRO A 200 -10.78 18.38 -18.84
CA PRO A 200 -9.60 19.01 -19.40
C PRO A 200 -8.67 18.00 -20.06
N GLY A 201 -8.09 18.37 -21.21
CA GLY A 201 -7.20 17.50 -21.97
C GLY A 201 -5.79 17.33 -21.38
N THR A 202 -5.44 18.17 -20.38
CA THR A 202 -4.13 18.21 -19.74
C THR A 202 -4.22 17.95 -18.24
N ASN A 203 -3.16 17.43 -17.65
CA ASN A 203 -3.08 17.21 -16.21
C ASN A 203 -3.15 18.52 -15.41
N ASP A 204 -2.55 19.61 -15.92
CA ASP A 204 -2.68 20.94 -15.30
C ASP A 204 -4.13 21.41 -15.31
N GLY A 205 -4.84 21.27 -16.43
CA GLY A 205 -6.26 21.61 -16.51
C GLY A 205 -7.12 20.80 -15.53
N ILE A 206 -6.79 19.52 -15.30
CA ILE A 206 -7.48 18.71 -14.29
C ILE A 206 -7.20 19.24 -12.88
N ARG A 207 -5.96 19.58 -12.56
CA ARG A 207 -5.59 20.19 -11.26
C ARG A 207 -6.27 21.54 -11.06
N ASP A 208 -6.33 22.36 -12.10
CA ASP A 208 -7.03 23.67 -12.06
C ASP A 208 -8.52 23.49 -11.75
N GLU A 209 -9.17 22.50 -12.34
CA GLU A 209 -10.58 22.20 -12.07
C GLU A 209 -10.77 21.71 -10.61
N VAL A 210 -9.90 20.86 -10.09
CA VAL A 210 -9.93 20.46 -8.67
C VAL A 210 -9.81 21.67 -7.76
N VAL A 211 -8.87 22.56 -8.03
CA VAL A 211 -8.69 23.79 -7.26
C VAL A 211 -9.88 24.73 -7.40
N ALA A 212 -10.47 24.84 -8.57
CA ALA A 212 -11.69 25.63 -8.79
C ALA A 212 -12.85 25.12 -7.91
N ARG A 213 -13.06 23.80 -7.83
CA ARG A 213 -14.05 23.17 -6.94
C ARG A 213 -13.81 23.46 -5.47
N LEU A 214 -12.55 23.39 -5.01
CA LEU A 214 -12.20 23.76 -3.63
C LEU A 214 -12.47 25.22 -3.35
N ASN A 215 -12.13 26.12 -4.27
CA ASN A 215 -12.39 27.55 -4.15
C ASN A 215 -13.87 27.92 -4.19
N ALA A 216 -14.70 27.16 -4.88
CA ALA A 216 -16.15 27.33 -4.91
C ALA A 216 -16.83 26.82 -3.64
N ASN A 217 -16.17 25.99 -2.83
CA ASN A 217 -16.71 25.42 -1.61
C ASN A 217 -16.38 26.32 -0.40
N ALA A 218 -17.41 26.89 0.23
CA ALA A 218 -17.25 27.85 1.31
C ALA A 218 -16.56 27.24 2.55
N GLU A 219 -16.83 25.96 2.88
CA GLU A 219 -16.23 25.32 4.05
C GLU A 219 -14.75 25.02 3.81
N TYR A 220 -14.37 24.54 2.62
CA TYR A 220 -12.95 24.41 2.27
C TYR A 220 -12.23 25.76 2.29
N ARG A 221 -12.82 26.82 1.72
CA ARG A 221 -12.25 28.17 1.79
C ARG A 221 -11.97 28.60 3.23
N LYS A 222 -12.91 28.35 4.14
CA LYS A 222 -12.78 28.67 5.57
C LYS A 222 -11.70 27.82 6.24
N LEU A 223 -11.62 26.50 5.96
CA LEU A 223 -10.63 25.61 6.54
C LEU A 223 -9.21 25.96 6.07
N PHE A 224 -9.01 26.17 4.76
CA PHE A 224 -7.72 26.63 4.23
C PHE A 224 -7.33 28.00 4.80
N GLY A 225 -8.27 28.95 4.92
CA GLY A 225 -8.03 30.29 5.49
C GLY A 225 -7.65 30.29 6.97
N ARG A 226 -7.91 29.23 7.73
CA ARG A 226 -7.42 29.08 9.11
C ARG A 226 -5.92 28.77 9.18
N ILE A 227 -5.38 28.16 8.12
CA ILE A 227 -4.01 27.67 8.05
C ILE A 227 -3.15 28.59 7.17
N PHE A 228 -3.65 28.97 6.02
CA PHE A 228 -2.98 29.81 5.03
C PHE A 228 -3.50 31.25 5.12
N ARG A 229 -2.65 32.14 5.61
CA ARG A 229 -3.03 33.54 5.83
C ARG A 229 -3.49 34.21 4.53
N GLU A 230 -2.81 33.94 3.42
CA GLU A 230 -3.14 34.46 2.10
C GLU A 230 -4.55 34.09 1.66
N VAL A 231 -5.02 32.87 1.98
CA VAL A 231 -6.41 32.45 1.66
C VAL A 231 -7.41 33.19 2.56
N LYS A 232 -7.08 33.42 3.82
CA LYS A 232 -7.87 34.23 4.73
C LYS A 232 -8.00 35.68 4.23
N ASP A 233 -6.91 36.21 3.66
CA ASP A 233 -6.84 37.57 3.13
C ASP A 233 -7.44 37.70 1.71
N GLY A 234 -8.00 36.62 1.16
CA GLY A 234 -8.78 36.62 -0.10
C GLY A 234 -8.12 35.94 -1.28
N ALA A 235 -6.85 35.50 -1.17
CA ALA A 235 -6.21 34.74 -2.25
C ALA A 235 -6.89 33.38 -2.51
N PRO A 236 -6.80 32.83 -3.71
CA PRO A 236 -7.33 31.49 -3.99
C PRO A 236 -6.52 30.41 -3.27
N ILE A 237 -7.17 29.28 -2.99
CA ILE A 237 -6.51 28.02 -2.65
C ILE A 237 -5.70 27.58 -3.87
N THR A 238 -4.46 27.15 -3.67
CA THR A 238 -3.61 26.58 -4.73
C THR A 238 -3.52 25.08 -4.62
N TYR A 239 -3.09 24.41 -5.71
CA TYR A 239 -2.89 22.97 -5.67
C TYR A 239 -1.75 22.55 -4.71
N GLU A 240 -0.70 23.37 -4.59
CA GLU A 240 0.39 23.13 -3.64
C GLU A 240 -0.13 23.11 -2.19
N MET A 241 -1.03 24.02 -1.81
CA MET A 241 -1.64 24.02 -0.47
C MET A 241 -2.40 22.70 -0.21
N LEU A 242 -3.13 22.20 -1.21
CA LEU A 242 -3.81 20.90 -1.12
C LEU A 242 -2.80 19.76 -0.98
N ALA A 243 -1.78 19.72 -1.83
CA ALA A 243 -0.74 18.69 -1.80
C ALA A 243 0.02 18.67 -0.46
N ARG A 244 0.31 19.83 0.11
CA ARG A 244 0.90 19.96 1.46
C ARG A 244 -0.01 19.41 2.55
N ALA A 245 -1.33 19.65 2.44
CA ALA A 245 -2.29 19.14 3.40
C ALA A 245 -2.37 17.60 3.34
N ILE A 246 -2.44 17.02 2.12
CA ILE A 246 -2.46 15.56 1.93
C ILE A 246 -1.18 14.93 2.50
N ALA A 247 -0.01 15.45 2.15
CA ALA A 247 1.27 14.95 2.67
C ALA A 247 1.36 15.06 4.20
N GLU A 248 0.84 16.14 4.78
CA GLU A 248 0.83 16.32 6.23
C GLU A 248 -0.03 15.29 6.95
N PHE A 249 -1.18 14.93 6.37
CA PHE A 249 -1.98 13.81 6.86
C PHE A 249 -1.20 12.49 6.77
N GLU A 250 -0.55 12.21 5.64
CA GLU A 250 0.22 10.99 5.46
C GLU A 250 1.40 10.89 6.44
N PHE A 251 2.02 12.00 6.86
CA PHE A 251 3.04 12.00 7.92
C PHE A 251 2.48 11.49 9.25
N THR A 252 1.20 11.72 9.55
CA THR A 252 0.56 11.17 10.76
C THR A 252 0.40 9.66 10.72
N LEU A 253 0.47 9.04 9.54
CA LEU A 253 0.33 7.60 9.34
C LEU A 253 1.65 6.85 9.60
N THR A 254 2.43 7.28 10.58
CA THR A 254 3.69 6.66 10.97
C THR A 254 3.48 5.61 12.06
N PHE A 255 3.59 4.34 11.68
CA PHE A 255 3.42 3.16 12.50
C PHE A 255 4.66 2.26 12.40
N ALA A 256 5.75 2.68 13.04
CA ALA A 256 7.05 2.01 13.02
C ALA A 256 7.57 1.80 14.45
N ASN A 257 6.72 1.21 15.30
CA ASN A 257 7.04 0.79 16.67
C ASN A 257 6.59 -0.66 16.92
N ALA A 258 6.89 -1.53 15.95
CA ALA A 258 6.60 -2.96 16.01
C ALA A 258 7.43 -3.65 17.12
N PRO A 259 7.11 -4.90 17.49
CA PRO A 259 7.89 -5.67 18.48
C PRO A 259 9.37 -5.74 18.18
N ILE A 260 9.78 -5.89 16.92
CA ILE A 260 11.20 -5.89 16.54
C ILE A 260 11.89 -4.55 16.82
N ASP A 261 11.18 -3.42 16.64
CA ASP A 261 11.72 -2.09 16.96
C ASP A 261 11.97 -1.96 18.47
N GLN A 262 10.99 -2.39 19.26
CA GLN A 262 11.08 -2.38 20.72
C GLN A 262 12.19 -3.29 21.21
N PHE A 263 12.34 -4.48 20.60
CA PHE A 263 13.41 -5.41 20.88
C PHE A 263 14.79 -4.81 20.58
N ALA A 264 14.96 -4.20 19.40
CA ALA A 264 16.22 -3.54 19.01
C ALA A 264 16.61 -2.40 19.96
N ARG A 265 15.63 -1.76 20.60
CA ARG A 265 15.85 -0.75 21.65
C ARG A 265 16.02 -1.32 23.07
N GLY A 266 16.19 -2.65 23.19
CA GLY A 266 16.50 -3.33 24.46
C GLY A 266 15.30 -3.92 25.20
N GLN A 267 14.08 -3.85 24.66
CA GLN A 267 12.89 -4.49 25.26
C GLN A 267 12.81 -5.96 24.83
N ARG A 268 13.65 -6.82 25.41
CA ARG A 268 13.82 -8.21 25.02
C ARG A 268 12.52 -9.03 25.05
N ASN A 269 11.55 -8.67 25.85
CA ASN A 269 10.24 -9.33 25.97
C ASN A 269 9.19 -8.80 24.96
N ALA A 270 9.55 -7.87 24.08
CA ALA A 270 8.62 -7.34 23.08
C ALA A 270 8.24 -8.36 22.01
N MET A 271 9.12 -9.31 21.72
CA MET A 271 8.92 -10.40 20.78
C MET A 271 8.77 -11.74 21.49
N THR A 272 7.91 -12.61 20.97
CA THR A 272 7.86 -14.03 21.35
C THR A 272 9.09 -14.79 20.84
N ASN A 273 9.36 -15.98 21.37
CA ASN A 273 10.49 -16.77 20.90
C ASN A 273 10.33 -17.21 19.43
N ASP A 274 9.10 -17.47 18.97
CA ASP A 274 8.86 -17.82 17.56
C ASP A 274 9.08 -16.61 16.65
N GLU A 275 8.64 -15.41 17.03
CA GLU A 275 8.96 -14.19 16.28
C GLU A 275 10.47 -13.93 16.21
N LYS A 276 11.24 -14.18 17.29
CA LYS A 276 12.70 -14.04 17.31
C LYS A 276 13.37 -15.06 16.39
N ARG A 277 12.96 -16.33 16.44
CA ARG A 277 13.47 -17.37 15.52
C ARG A 277 13.11 -17.06 14.07
N GLY A 278 11.89 -16.60 13.81
CA GLY A 278 11.47 -16.14 12.49
C GLY A 278 12.31 -14.96 11.98
N ALA A 279 12.68 -14.03 12.85
CA ALA A 279 13.60 -12.94 12.51
C ALA A 279 15.01 -13.48 12.18
N LEU A 280 15.54 -14.45 12.92
CA LEU A 280 16.82 -15.10 12.59
C LEU A 280 16.78 -15.77 11.21
N ILE A 281 15.65 -16.40 10.84
CA ILE A 281 15.47 -16.99 9.50
C ILE A 281 15.43 -15.87 8.45
N PHE A 282 14.67 -14.82 8.68
CA PHE A 282 14.53 -13.69 7.77
C PHE A 282 15.88 -13.01 7.43
N PHE A 283 16.68 -12.72 8.45
CA PHE A 283 17.98 -12.05 8.31
C PHE A 283 19.11 -13.04 7.95
N GLY A 284 18.89 -14.34 8.11
CA GLY A 284 19.90 -15.40 7.93
C GLY A 284 19.54 -16.38 6.81
N SER A 285 19.15 -17.61 7.15
CA SER A 285 18.98 -18.74 6.22
C SER A 285 17.91 -18.53 5.16
N GLY A 286 16.88 -17.74 5.44
CA GLY A 286 15.83 -17.38 4.48
C GLY A 286 16.26 -16.33 3.46
N ASN A 287 17.36 -15.62 3.70
CA ASN A 287 17.94 -14.58 2.87
C ASN A 287 16.94 -13.47 2.42
N CYS A 288 15.85 -13.26 3.17
CA CYS A 288 14.82 -12.28 2.84
C CYS A 288 15.39 -10.84 2.88
N VAL A 289 16.34 -10.60 3.78
CA VAL A 289 17.00 -9.29 3.96
C VAL A 289 17.80 -8.83 2.74
N SER A 290 18.11 -9.71 1.79
CA SER A 290 18.83 -9.34 0.56
C SER A 290 18.04 -8.37 -0.34
N CYS A 291 16.71 -8.44 -0.31
CA CYS A 291 15.80 -7.50 -0.97
C CYS A 291 15.02 -6.66 0.06
N HIS A 292 14.57 -7.31 1.15
CA HIS A 292 13.85 -6.63 2.24
C HIS A 292 14.82 -6.04 3.27
N ALA A 293 15.75 -5.21 2.77
CA ALA A 293 16.81 -4.58 3.54
C ALA A 293 16.28 -3.58 4.59
N VAL A 294 17.11 -3.29 5.60
CA VAL A 294 16.73 -2.40 6.71
C VAL A 294 17.65 -1.20 6.89
N SER A 295 18.85 -1.21 6.28
CA SER A 295 19.83 -0.14 6.43
C SER A 295 19.90 0.82 5.23
N GLY A 296 20.54 1.95 5.39
CA GLY A 296 20.72 2.96 4.34
C GLY A 296 19.39 3.55 3.86
N GLN A 297 19.19 3.62 2.55
CA GLN A 297 17.97 4.14 1.93
C GLN A 297 16.71 3.33 2.26
N SER A 298 16.85 2.11 2.77
CA SER A 298 15.74 1.29 3.26
C SER A 298 14.99 1.91 4.43
N ASN A 299 15.61 2.82 5.19
CA ASN A 299 14.99 3.51 6.32
C ASN A 299 14.29 2.55 7.31
N GLU A 300 14.84 1.36 7.52
CA GLU A 300 14.25 0.28 8.33
C GLU A 300 12.85 -0.16 7.88
N MET A 301 12.49 0.07 6.60
CA MET A 301 11.16 -0.27 6.07
C MET A 301 11.06 -1.72 5.55
N PHE A 302 12.12 -2.53 5.70
CA PHE A 302 12.19 -3.89 5.17
C PHE A 302 11.96 -3.92 3.65
N SER A 303 12.69 -3.06 2.96
CA SER A 303 12.71 -2.92 1.50
C SER A 303 14.01 -2.22 1.09
N ASP A 304 14.68 -2.73 0.05
CA ASP A 304 15.78 -2.02 -0.59
C ASP A 304 15.29 -0.94 -1.57
N PHE A 305 13.98 -0.88 -1.80
CA PHE A 305 13.29 -0.03 -2.78
C PHE A 305 13.82 -0.18 -4.22
N LYS A 306 14.59 -1.23 -4.50
CA LYS A 306 15.09 -1.54 -5.84
C LYS A 306 14.06 -2.35 -6.64
N MET A 307 14.33 -2.42 -7.93
CA MET A 307 13.48 -3.10 -8.89
C MET A 307 13.93 -4.54 -9.09
N HIS A 308 13.01 -5.49 -8.91
CA HIS A 308 13.27 -6.91 -9.03
C HIS A 308 12.19 -7.59 -9.84
N VAL A 309 12.55 -8.62 -10.60
CA VAL A 309 11.60 -9.52 -11.25
C VAL A 309 11.35 -10.69 -10.29
N ALA A 310 10.21 -10.64 -9.60
CA ALA A 310 9.85 -11.67 -8.62
C ALA A 310 9.10 -12.87 -9.24
N GLY A 311 8.97 -12.92 -10.55
CA GLY A 311 8.32 -14.04 -11.25
C GLY A 311 6.79 -14.03 -11.17
N ILE A 312 6.16 -12.98 -10.68
CA ILE A 312 4.73 -12.96 -10.34
C ILE A 312 3.84 -13.26 -11.54
N PRO A 313 2.82 -14.14 -11.37
CA PRO A 313 1.84 -14.45 -12.42
C PRO A 313 1.14 -13.19 -12.93
N GLN A 314 0.97 -13.12 -14.25
CA GLN A 314 0.33 -11.99 -14.91
C GLN A 314 -1.20 -12.14 -14.86
N ILE A 315 -1.86 -11.25 -14.16
CA ILE A 315 -3.31 -11.24 -13.97
C ILE A 315 -3.88 -10.05 -14.71
N ALA A 316 -4.82 -10.30 -15.63
CA ALA A 316 -5.58 -9.25 -16.29
C ALA A 316 -7.07 -9.42 -15.97
N PRO A 317 -7.75 -8.36 -15.47
CA PRO A 317 -9.17 -8.41 -15.17
C PRO A 317 -10.02 -8.48 -16.46
N SER A 318 -11.17 -9.13 -16.37
CA SER A 318 -12.11 -9.21 -17.50
C SER A 318 -12.87 -7.88 -17.71
N VAL A 319 -12.92 -7.00 -16.70
CA VAL A 319 -13.52 -5.66 -16.77
C VAL A 319 -12.48 -4.64 -16.29
N THR A 320 -12.04 -3.78 -17.19
CA THR A 320 -10.99 -2.79 -16.91
C THR A 320 -11.16 -1.52 -17.74
N ASN A 321 -10.72 -0.39 -17.18
CA ASN A 321 -10.62 0.91 -17.83
C ASN A 321 -9.20 1.22 -18.33
N VAL A 322 -8.26 0.27 -18.20
CA VAL A 322 -6.86 0.45 -18.60
C VAL A 322 -6.47 -0.56 -19.68
N THR A 323 -5.45 -0.19 -20.46
CA THR A 323 -4.85 -1.11 -21.42
C THR A 323 -3.65 -1.79 -20.77
N PHE A 324 -3.64 -3.11 -20.74
CA PHE A 324 -2.51 -3.93 -20.36
C PHE A 324 -1.51 -4.05 -21.50
N ASP A 325 -0.27 -4.34 -21.13
CA ASP A 325 0.83 -4.49 -22.09
C ASP A 325 0.79 -5.83 -22.83
N GLY A 326 1.71 -5.97 -23.78
CA GLY A 326 1.90 -7.17 -24.54
C GLY A 326 0.88 -7.40 -25.66
N PRO A 327 1.13 -8.34 -26.55
CA PRO A 327 0.26 -8.58 -27.72
C PRO A 327 -1.12 -9.12 -27.34
N GLY A 328 -1.24 -9.75 -26.17
CA GLY A 328 -2.51 -10.23 -25.61
C GLY A 328 -3.26 -9.22 -24.74
N ALA A 329 -2.70 -8.02 -24.54
CA ALA A 329 -3.20 -7.01 -23.59
C ALA A 329 -3.51 -7.61 -22.21
N ASN A 330 -2.63 -8.48 -21.72
CA ASN A 330 -2.76 -9.21 -20.46
C ASN A 330 -1.44 -9.32 -19.68
N GLU A 331 -0.50 -8.41 -19.96
CA GLU A 331 0.79 -8.33 -19.28
C GLU A 331 0.94 -6.99 -18.57
N ASP A 332 1.74 -6.96 -17.53
CA ASP A 332 2.20 -5.74 -16.86
C ASP A 332 3.73 -5.68 -16.97
N PHE A 333 4.22 -4.74 -17.78
CA PHE A 333 5.65 -4.60 -18.04
C PHE A 333 6.43 -3.91 -16.91
N GLY A 334 5.75 -3.43 -15.87
CA GLY A 334 6.41 -2.88 -14.69
C GLY A 334 7.26 -1.65 -14.98
N LEU A 335 8.55 -1.71 -14.64
CA LEU A 335 9.50 -0.60 -14.82
C LEU A 335 9.70 -0.21 -16.30
N GLU A 336 9.57 -1.13 -17.26
CA GLU A 336 9.68 -0.80 -18.69
C GLU A 336 8.70 0.30 -19.10
N GLN A 337 7.50 0.37 -18.51
CA GLN A 337 6.53 1.44 -18.77
C GLN A 337 7.08 2.84 -18.40
N VAL A 338 8.04 2.91 -17.48
CA VAL A 338 8.67 4.15 -17.02
C VAL A 338 9.92 4.48 -17.86
N THR A 339 10.75 3.47 -18.12
CA THR A 339 12.06 3.66 -18.76
C THR A 339 12.04 3.52 -20.29
N GLY A 340 11.03 2.84 -20.82
CA GLY A 340 11.01 2.42 -22.22
C GLY A 340 12.08 1.38 -22.59
N ASN A 341 12.82 0.86 -21.61
CA ASN A 341 13.88 -0.11 -21.83
C ASN A 341 13.36 -1.55 -21.65
N PRO A 342 13.36 -2.40 -22.69
CA PRO A 342 12.89 -3.78 -22.59
C PRO A 342 13.63 -4.66 -21.58
N ASN A 343 14.83 -4.26 -21.15
CA ASN A 343 15.56 -4.98 -20.11
C ASN A 343 14.94 -4.81 -18.71
N ASP A 344 14.12 -3.78 -18.51
CA ASP A 344 13.44 -3.47 -17.26
C ASP A 344 12.06 -4.13 -17.14
N ARG A 345 11.67 -4.92 -18.15
CA ARG A 345 10.36 -5.60 -18.22
C ARG A 345 10.15 -6.53 -17.03
N TYR A 346 8.93 -6.47 -16.47
CA TYR A 346 8.44 -7.24 -15.32
C TYR A 346 9.14 -6.93 -13.99
N ALA A 347 9.98 -5.89 -13.94
CA ALA A 347 10.60 -5.47 -12.69
C ALA A 347 9.65 -4.56 -11.90
N PHE A 348 9.51 -4.88 -10.61
CA PHE A 348 8.71 -4.14 -9.65
C PHE A 348 9.53 -3.83 -8.40
N ARG A 349 9.19 -2.73 -7.75
CA ARG A 349 9.85 -2.29 -6.52
C ARG A 349 9.59 -3.29 -5.38
N THR A 350 10.64 -3.63 -4.63
CA THR A 350 10.49 -4.40 -3.40
C THR A 350 9.48 -3.72 -2.46
N SER A 351 8.46 -4.48 -2.04
CA SER A 351 7.44 -3.96 -1.12
C SER A 351 8.00 -3.83 0.30
N PRO A 352 7.77 -2.71 1.01
CA PRO A 352 7.97 -2.63 2.45
C PRO A 352 7.14 -3.65 3.21
N LEU A 353 7.68 -4.22 4.30
CA LEU A 353 6.99 -5.28 5.05
C LEU A 353 6.43 -4.85 6.41
N ARG A 354 6.64 -3.60 6.84
CA ARG A 354 6.04 -3.13 8.09
C ARG A 354 4.53 -3.16 8.00
N ASN A 355 3.89 -3.68 9.04
CA ASN A 355 2.42 -3.80 9.15
C ASN A 355 1.76 -4.60 8.01
N LEU A 356 2.49 -5.53 7.38
CA LEU A 356 1.97 -6.30 6.26
C LEU A 356 0.77 -7.19 6.62
N ALA A 357 0.57 -7.51 7.90
CA ALA A 357 -0.60 -8.23 8.39
C ALA A 357 -1.94 -7.51 8.15
N LEU A 358 -1.91 -6.20 7.86
CA LEU A 358 -3.08 -5.43 7.47
C LEU A 358 -3.50 -5.65 6.01
N GLN A 359 -2.64 -6.27 5.20
CA GLN A 359 -2.88 -6.41 3.77
C GLN A 359 -3.69 -7.67 3.48
N PRO A 360 -4.84 -7.55 2.80
CA PRO A 360 -5.65 -8.69 2.40
C PRO A 360 -5.09 -9.41 1.16
N THR A 361 -4.18 -8.77 0.41
CA THR A 361 -3.58 -9.33 -0.81
C THR A 361 -2.12 -8.91 -0.95
N PHE A 362 -1.33 -9.68 -1.70
CA PHE A 362 0.12 -9.56 -1.78
C PHE A 362 0.60 -9.41 -3.24
N PHE A 363 1.78 -8.81 -3.42
CA PHE A 363 2.41 -8.39 -4.68
C PHE A 363 1.71 -7.20 -5.37
N HIS A 364 2.24 -6.73 -6.50
CA HIS A 364 1.76 -5.55 -7.21
C HIS A 364 0.34 -5.69 -7.77
N ASN A 365 -0.07 -6.90 -8.09
CA ASN A 365 -1.38 -7.23 -8.65
C ASN A 365 -2.28 -8.03 -7.70
N GLY A 366 -1.81 -8.30 -6.47
CA GLY A 366 -2.57 -9.05 -5.49
C GLY A 366 -2.76 -10.53 -5.85
N ALA A 367 -1.80 -11.15 -6.53
CA ALA A 367 -1.87 -12.54 -6.98
C ALA A 367 -2.11 -13.56 -5.86
N PHE A 368 -1.93 -13.18 -4.60
CA PHE A 368 -2.17 -14.03 -3.44
C PHE A 368 -2.97 -13.29 -2.39
N THR A 369 -3.93 -13.99 -1.78
CA THR A 369 -4.82 -13.44 -0.73
C THR A 369 -4.44 -13.91 0.68
N ARG A 370 -3.39 -14.73 0.81
CA ARG A 370 -2.89 -15.23 2.09
C ARG A 370 -1.39 -15.01 2.21
N LEU A 371 -0.95 -14.58 3.39
CA LEU A 371 0.46 -14.34 3.67
C LEU A 371 1.30 -15.61 3.49
N GLU A 372 0.81 -16.75 4.00
CA GLU A 372 1.50 -18.03 3.91
C GLU A 372 1.77 -18.43 2.46
N ASP A 373 0.81 -18.21 1.56
CA ASP A 373 0.95 -18.54 0.15
C ASP A 373 1.95 -17.60 -0.55
N ALA A 374 1.92 -16.31 -0.23
CA ALA A 374 2.90 -15.33 -0.71
C ALA A 374 4.33 -15.67 -0.24
N VAL A 375 4.50 -16.12 1.02
CA VAL A 375 5.81 -16.55 1.54
C VAL A 375 6.25 -17.86 0.89
N ARG A 376 5.37 -18.87 0.75
CA ARG A 376 5.69 -20.10 0.02
C ARG A 376 6.12 -19.81 -1.40
N TYR A 377 5.45 -18.86 -2.06
CA TYR A 377 5.84 -18.39 -3.38
C TYR A 377 7.28 -17.88 -3.41
N HIS A 378 7.68 -17.02 -2.46
CA HIS A 378 9.06 -16.52 -2.38
C HIS A 378 10.09 -17.64 -2.13
N LEU A 379 9.72 -18.67 -1.38
CA LEU A 379 10.61 -19.81 -1.10
C LEU A 379 10.84 -20.70 -2.33
N ASP A 380 9.91 -20.73 -3.29
CA ASP A 380 10.04 -21.43 -4.57
C ASP A 380 9.25 -20.68 -5.65
N ALA A 381 9.78 -19.57 -6.13
CA ALA A 381 9.08 -18.71 -7.07
C ALA A 381 8.85 -19.38 -8.43
N VAL A 382 9.85 -20.15 -8.93
CA VAL A 382 9.76 -20.81 -10.24
C VAL A 382 8.73 -21.94 -10.22
N GLY A 383 8.81 -22.83 -9.22
CA GLY A 383 7.87 -23.95 -9.08
C GLY A 383 6.44 -23.48 -8.78
N SER A 384 6.31 -22.47 -7.92
CA SER A 384 5.01 -21.89 -7.57
C SER A 384 4.35 -21.19 -8.76
N ALA A 385 5.12 -20.44 -9.55
CA ALA A 385 4.58 -19.73 -10.74
C ALA A 385 4.09 -20.72 -11.82
N ALA A 386 4.80 -21.84 -12.01
CA ALA A 386 4.42 -22.87 -12.96
C ALA A 386 3.08 -23.57 -12.60
N ASN A 387 2.72 -23.58 -11.31
CA ASN A 387 1.53 -24.24 -10.79
C ASN A 387 0.48 -23.25 -10.28
N TYR A 388 0.61 -21.96 -10.57
CA TYR A 388 -0.31 -20.94 -10.08
C TYR A 388 -1.72 -21.11 -10.64
N ASN A 389 -2.70 -21.00 -9.75
CA ASN A 389 -4.11 -21.02 -10.10
C ASN A 389 -4.84 -19.88 -9.35
N PRO A 390 -5.41 -18.89 -10.05
CA PRO A 390 -6.01 -17.72 -9.43
C PRO A 390 -7.25 -18.06 -8.57
N ALA A 391 -8.03 -19.09 -8.94
CA ALA A 391 -9.17 -19.51 -8.14
C ALA A 391 -8.73 -20.17 -6.82
N GLN A 392 -7.65 -20.96 -6.82
CA GLN A 392 -7.07 -21.54 -5.60
C GLN A 392 -6.40 -20.48 -4.73
N ALA A 393 -5.85 -19.43 -5.36
CA ALA A 393 -5.30 -18.28 -4.65
C ALA A 393 -6.39 -17.37 -4.04
N GLY A 394 -7.67 -17.65 -4.28
CA GLY A 394 -8.80 -16.93 -3.71
C GLY A 394 -9.10 -15.59 -4.38
N LEU A 395 -8.74 -15.42 -5.66
CA LEU A 395 -9.02 -14.20 -6.40
C LEU A 395 -10.50 -14.12 -6.78
N ASP A 396 -10.97 -12.89 -6.98
CA ASP A 396 -12.32 -12.62 -7.48
C ASP A 396 -12.54 -13.21 -8.86
N ALA A 397 -13.79 -13.52 -9.21
CA ALA A 397 -14.14 -14.24 -10.43
C ALA A 397 -13.68 -13.52 -11.71
N ASP A 398 -13.69 -12.19 -11.72
CA ASP A 398 -13.24 -11.36 -12.84
C ASP A 398 -11.71 -11.39 -13.06
N LEU A 399 -10.94 -11.88 -12.08
CA LEU A 399 -9.49 -12.07 -12.13
C LEU A 399 -9.06 -13.53 -12.41
N GLN A 400 -10.02 -14.45 -12.56
CA GLN A 400 -9.75 -15.87 -12.80
C GLN A 400 -9.67 -16.23 -14.28
N GLY A 401 -9.74 -15.25 -15.18
CA GLY A 401 -9.66 -15.43 -16.62
C GLY A 401 -8.29 -15.89 -17.12
N ALA A 402 -8.06 -15.78 -18.44
CA ALA A 402 -6.79 -16.15 -19.06
C ALA A 402 -5.66 -15.29 -18.49
N GLN A 403 -4.63 -15.96 -17.98
CA GLN A 403 -3.42 -15.31 -17.47
C GLN A 403 -2.51 -14.89 -18.63
N GLY A 404 -1.72 -13.84 -18.42
CA GLY A 404 -0.62 -13.52 -19.31
C GLY A 404 0.50 -14.57 -19.26
N PRO A 405 1.45 -14.52 -20.19
CA PRO A 405 2.50 -15.54 -20.33
C PRO A 405 3.48 -15.48 -19.14
N ILE A 406 3.65 -16.61 -18.46
CA ILE A 406 4.59 -16.69 -17.33
C ILE A 406 6.04 -16.97 -17.76
N ALA A 407 6.26 -17.68 -18.88
CA ALA A 407 7.60 -18.06 -19.33
C ALA A 407 8.54 -16.86 -19.55
N PRO A 408 8.14 -15.76 -20.23
CA PRO A 408 9.01 -14.60 -20.39
C PRO A 408 9.30 -13.87 -19.06
N VAL A 409 8.40 -13.95 -18.08
CA VAL A 409 8.61 -13.39 -16.73
C VAL A 409 9.69 -14.21 -16.01
N LEU A 410 9.56 -15.54 -15.98
CA LEU A 410 10.52 -16.44 -15.34
C LEU A 410 11.90 -16.42 -15.99
N ALA A 411 11.99 -16.20 -17.29
CA ALA A 411 13.26 -16.04 -17.99
C ALA A 411 14.08 -14.82 -17.51
N ARG A 412 13.46 -13.91 -16.76
CA ARG A 412 14.06 -12.68 -16.22
C ARG A 412 14.08 -12.64 -14.69
N ILE A 413 13.73 -13.75 -14.03
CA ILE A 413 13.65 -13.82 -12.56
C ILE A 413 14.95 -13.34 -11.91
N SER A 414 14.83 -12.55 -10.85
CA SER A 414 15.99 -12.07 -10.10
C SER A 414 16.77 -13.24 -9.49
N PRO A 415 18.12 -13.22 -9.54
CA PRO A 415 18.95 -14.35 -9.09
C PRO A 415 18.64 -14.84 -7.67
N GLN A 416 18.23 -13.93 -6.79
CA GLN A 416 17.88 -14.22 -5.39
C GLN A 416 16.66 -15.16 -5.26
N LEU A 417 15.80 -15.21 -6.29
CA LEU A 417 14.56 -16.00 -6.32
C LEU A 417 14.63 -17.19 -7.29
N ALA A 418 15.76 -17.33 -8.00
CA ALA A 418 15.93 -18.39 -8.98
C ALA A 418 16.16 -19.78 -8.36
N THR A 419 16.62 -19.82 -7.09
CA THR A 419 16.90 -21.07 -6.37
C THR A 419 15.95 -21.19 -5.18
N PRO A 420 15.24 -22.31 -5.03
CA PRO A 420 14.36 -22.54 -3.90
C PRO A 420 15.10 -22.53 -2.56
N VAL A 421 14.44 -22.01 -1.53
CA VAL A 421 14.89 -22.04 -0.13
C VAL A 421 14.05 -23.06 0.65
N ALA A 422 14.68 -24.10 1.18
CA ALA A 422 14.01 -25.13 1.95
C ALA A 422 13.95 -24.73 3.45
N LEU A 423 12.73 -24.67 3.99
CA LEU A 423 12.48 -24.51 5.42
C LEU A 423 11.67 -25.71 5.94
N SER A 424 11.96 -26.16 7.15
CA SER A 424 11.06 -27.08 7.85
C SER A 424 9.71 -26.41 8.15
N ASN A 425 8.69 -27.19 8.45
CA ASN A 425 7.38 -26.62 8.83
C ASN A 425 7.49 -25.72 10.07
N ALA A 426 8.33 -26.04 11.04
CA ALA A 426 8.53 -25.23 12.22
C ALA A 426 9.18 -23.86 11.86
N GLU A 427 10.24 -23.87 11.08
CA GLU A 427 10.88 -22.65 10.60
C GLU A 427 9.93 -21.78 9.76
N PHE A 428 9.14 -22.41 8.90
CA PHE A 428 8.13 -21.68 8.14
C PHE A 428 7.14 -20.98 9.06
N GLN A 429 6.59 -21.67 10.08
CA GLN A 429 5.65 -21.05 11.02
C GLN A 429 6.31 -19.94 11.85
N GLN A 430 7.57 -20.08 12.22
CA GLN A 430 8.34 -19.04 12.90
C GLN A 430 8.55 -17.82 12.01
N LEU A 431 8.86 -18.00 10.72
CA LEU A 431 8.96 -16.91 9.76
C LEU A 431 7.62 -16.18 9.61
N ILE A 432 6.50 -16.90 9.51
CA ILE A 432 5.16 -16.31 9.47
C ILE A 432 4.85 -15.54 10.77
N ALA A 433 5.18 -16.09 11.94
CA ALA A 433 5.00 -15.38 13.21
C ALA A 433 5.76 -14.05 13.25
N PHE A 434 7.00 -14.02 12.77
CA PHE A 434 7.78 -12.80 12.66
C PHE A 434 7.15 -11.80 11.69
N LEU A 435 6.81 -12.22 10.48
CA LEU A 435 6.22 -11.34 9.46
C LEU A 435 4.87 -10.78 9.89
N HIS A 436 4.03 -11.60 10.52
CA HIS A 436 2.69 -11.21 10.95
C HIS A 436 2.71 -10.40 12.25
N GLY A 437 3.42 -10.87 13.29
CA GLY A 437 3.41 -10.28 14.63
C GLY A 437 4.61 -9.38 14.90
N GLY A 438 5.81 -9.84 14.56
CA GLY A 438 7.07 -9.13 14.82
C GLY A 438 7.20 -7.79 14.11
N LEU A 439 6.58 -7.65 12.92
CA LEU A 439 6.58 -6.43 12.10
C LEU A 439 5.32 -5.55 12.26
N GLN A 440 4.33 -5.97 13.07
CA GLN A 440 3.08 -5.26 13.26
C GLN A 440 3.19 -4.25 14.41
N ASP A 441 3.07 -2.96 14.12
CA ASP A 441 2.93 -1.93 15.16
C ASP A 441 1.61 -2.15 15.90
N PRO A 442 1.60 -2.30 17.24
CA PRO A 442 0.37 -2.54 18.01
C PRO A 442 -0.67 -1.42 17.89
N ARG A 443 -0.28 -0.24 17.45
CA ARG A 443 -1.20 0.89 17.22
C ARG A 443 -1.89 0.80 15.85
N ALA A 444 -1.30 0.08 14.88
CA ALA A 444 -1.82 -0.08 13.53
C ALA A 444 -2.78 -1.27 13.46
N THR A 445 -3.89 -1.21 14.19
CA THR A 445 -4.98 -2.20 14.07
C THR A 445 -6.10 -1.64 13.19
N PRO A 446 -6.89 -2.48 12.51
CA PRO A 446 -8.03 -2.02 11.73
C PRO A 446 -8.97 -1.08 12.52
N GLU A 447 -9.24 -1.38 13.80
CA GLU A 447 -10.11 -0.57 14.68
C GLU A 447 -9.52 0.80 14.96
N ASN A 448 -8.19 0.89 15.16
CA ASN A 448 -7.51 2.16 15.39
C ASN A 448 -7.43 2.99 14.12
N LEU A 449 -7.14 2.34 12.99
CA LEU A 449 -7.04 3.01 11.70
C LEU A 449 -8.39 3.53 11.21
N ARG A 450 -9.50 2.82 11.49
CA ARG A 450 -10.87 3.31 11.21
C ARG A 450 -11.17 4.66 11.88
N LYS A 451 -10.51 5.00 12.98
CA LYS A 451 -10.66 6.32 13.65
C LYS A 451 -10.13 7.48 12.80
N GLN A 452 -9.34 7.19 11.78
CA GLN A 452 -8.88 8.19 10.80
C GLN A 452 -9.95 8.53 9.76
N ILE A 453 -11.01 7.76 9.64
CA ILE A 453 -12.12 8.08 8.73
C ILE A 453 -12.92 9.25 9.34
N PRO A 454 -13.09 10.37 8.62
CA PRO A 454 -13.86 11.52 9.12
C PRO A 454 -15.35 11.15 9.25
N LYS A 455 -16.07 11.83 10.15
CA LYS A 455 -17.51 11.63 10.32
C LYS A 455 -18.36 12.34 9.27
N SER A 456 -17.81 13.38 8.65
CA SER A 456 -18.45 14.18 7.60
C SER A 456 -17.36 14.88 6.79
N LEU A 457 -17.68 15.26 5.57
CA LEU A 457 -16.78 15.91 4.64
C LEU A 457 -17.12 17.41 4.49
N PRO A 458 -16.09 18.28 4.38
CA PRO A 458 -16.32 19.73 4.20
C PRO A 458 -17.11 20.06 2.93
N SER A 459 -17.01 19.24 1.90
CA SER A 459 -17.78 19.41 0.66
C SER A 459 -19.29 19.22 0.85
N GLY A 460 -19.73 18.59 1.93
CA GLY A 460 -21.10 18.15 2.14
C GLY A 460 -21.48 16.89 1.33
N ARG A 461 -20.55 16.30 0.59
CA ARG A 461 -20.75 15.04 -0.14
C ARG A 461 -20.90 13.87 0.83
N PRO A 462 -21.61 12.80 0.44
CA PRO A 462 -21.64 11.57 1.23
C PRO A 462 -20.23 10.97 1.33
N LEU A 463 -19.93 10.42 2.49
CA LEU A 463 -18.73 9.59 2.68
C LEU A 463 -19.00 8.22 2.04
N ALA A 464 -18.02 7.65 1.37
CA ALA A 464 -18.09 6.26 0.89
C ALA A 464 -18.36 5.28 2.03
N LEU A 465 -19.00 4.15 1.74
CA LEU A 465 -19.31 3.12 2.75
C LEU A 465 -18.07 2.26 3.01
N PHE A 466 -17.42 2.44 4.16
CA PHE A 466 -16.28 1.63 4.61
C PHE A 466 -16.77 0.36 5.34
N GLN A 467 -16.43 -0.81 4.78
CA GLN A 467 -16.71 -2.13 5.34
C GLN A 467 -15.66 -2.63 6.34
#